data_e295df0e51e1a66a98687f21b33e829d
#
_entry.id   e295df0e51e1a66a98687f21b33e829d
#
_cell.length_a   1.000
_cell.length_b   1.000
_cell.length_c   1.000
_cell.angle_alpha   90.00
_cell.angle_beta   90.00
_cell.angle_gamma   90.00
#
_symmetry.space_group_name_H-M   'P 1'
#
loop_
_entity.id
_entity.type
_entity.pdbx_description
1 polymer ?
#
loop_
_entity_poly.entity_id
_entity_poly.type
_entity_poly.pdbx_seq_one_letter_code
_entity_poly.pdbx_strand_id
1 'polypeptide(L)' 'MNDQEKSNKRLLTVEDFVAEYGPSRSITYQLLGSGELKAIKLGKRTYIAREAAEDWVKTLPRYELGLKHVPWKR' A
#
# COMPACT_ATOMS: atom_id res chain seq x y z
N MET A 1 -11.26 -14.41 -13.42
CA MET A 1 -11.07 -14.30 -13.16
C MET A 1 -10.68 -13.74 -12.92
N ASN A 2 -10.84 -13.58 -12.62
CA ASN A 2 -10.58 -13.18 -12.23
C ASN A 2 -9.92 -12.73 -11.83
N ASP A 3 -9.89 -12.30 -11.88
CA ASP A 3 -9.32 -11.91 -11.48
C ASP A 3 -9.11 -11.21 -10.76
N GLN A 4 -9.60 -10.86 -10.36
CA GLN A 4 -9.45 -10.35 -9.59
C GLN A 4 -8.98 -10.58 -8.66
N GLU A 5 -8.98 -10.95 -8.63
CA GLU A 5 -8.67 -11.39 -7.81
C GLU A 5 -7.51 -11.04 -7.22
N LYS A 6 -7.45 -11.08 -6.21
CA LYS A 6 -6.47 -10.78 -5.66
C LYS A 6 -5.38 -11.27 -6.20
N SER A 7 -4.51 -10.66 -6.41
CA SER A 7 -3.51 -11.18 -7.14
C SER A 7 -2.46 -11.77 -6.27
N ASN A 8 -1.70 -12.62 -6.83
CA ASN A 8 -0.61 -13.19 -6.14
C ASN A 8 0.69 -12.65 -6.65
N LYS A 9 0.65 -11.51 -7.29
CA LYS A 9 1.85 -10.95 -7.84
C LYS A 9 2.83 -10.64 -6.75
N ARG A 10 4.08 -10.86 -7.04
CA ARG A 10 5.09 -10.53 -6.10
C ARG A 10 5.52 -9.09 -6.28
N LEU A 11 5.35 -8.54 -7.46
CA LEU A 11 5.65 -7.15 -7.72
C LEU A 11 4.38 -6.46 -8.08
N LEU A 12 4.11 -5.34 -7.46
CA LEU A 12 2.88 -4.62 -7.68
C LEU A 12 3.18 -3.33 -8.37
N THR A 13 2.33 -2.93 -9.29
CA THR A 13 2.46 -1.59 -9.84
C THR A 13 1.86 -0.65 -8.82
N VAL A 14 2.00 0.64 -9.04
CA VAL A 14 1.40 1.60 -8.14
C VAL A 14 -0.11 1.40 -8.14
N GLU A 15 -0.68 1.16 -9.32
CA GLU A 15 -2.10 0.94 -9.39
C GLU A 15 -2.53 -0.31 -8.64
N ASP A 16 -1.74 -1.37 -8.73
CA ASP A 16 -2.07 -2.58 -8.01
C ASP A 16 -2.05 -2.33 -6.51
N PHE A 17 -1.06 -1.58 -6.05
CA PHE A 17 -0.96 -1.28 -4.65
C PHE A 17 -2.17 -0.48 -4.19
N VAL A 18 -2.55 0.53 -4.96
CA VAL A 18 -3.69 1.35 -4.61
C VAL A 18 -4.94 0.47 -4.53
N ALA A 19 -5.11 -0.40 -5.50
CA ALA A 19 -6.30 -1.22 -5.52
C ALA A 19 -6.35 -2.24 -4.39
N GLU A 20 -5.22 -2.80 -4.05
CA GLU A 20 -5.22 -3.86 -3.05
C GLU A 20 -5.03 -3.37 -1.63
N TYR A 21 -4.33 -2.28 -1.45
CA TYR A 21 -4.00 -1.83 -0.11
C TYR A 21 -4.75 -0.58 0.32
N GLY A 22 -5.27 0.15 -0.63
CA GLY A 22 -6.19 1.23 -0.29
C GLY A 22 -5.72 2.66 -0.36
N PRO A 23 -4.45 2.96 -0.16
CA PRO A 23 -4.06 4.36 -0.20
C PRO A 23 -4.26 4.96 -1.59
N SER A 24 -4.46 6.25 -1.66
CA SER A 24 -4.61 6.87 -2.96
C SER A 24 -3.25 6.92 -3.66
N ARG A 25 -3.27 7.29 -4.91
CA ARG A 25 -2.03 7.39 -5.65
C ARG A 25 -1.14 8.45 -5.05
N SER A 26 -1.71 9.57 -4.66
CA SER A 26 -0.92 10.63 -4.06
C SER A 26 -0.23 10.16 -2.81
N ILE A 27 -0.95 9.49 -1.96
CA ILE A 27 -0.38 8.99 -0.73
C ILE A 27 0.69 7.96 -1.04
N THR A 28 0.43 7.12 -2.02
CA THR A 28 1.40 6.10 -2.39
C THR A 28 2.71 6.73 -2.82
N TYR A 29 2.64 7.78 -3.65
CA TYR A 29 3.85 8.42 -4.08
C TYR A 29 4.56 9.13 -2.94
N GLN A 30 3.81 9.64 -1.98
CA GLN A 30 4.42 10.24 -0.82
C GLN A 30 5.15 9.19 0.00
N LEU A 31 4.56 8.02 0.15
CA LEU A 31 5.20 6.95 0.89
C LEU A 31 6.47 6.50 0.21
N LEU A 32 6.46 6.44 -1.10
CA LEU A 32 7.64 6.05 -1.83
C LEU A 32 8.71 7.13 -1.70
N GLY A 33 8.32 8.36 -1.76
CA GLY A 33 9.27 9.46 -1.69
C GLY A 33 9.90 9.57 -0.31
N SER A 34 9.16 9.25 0.73
CA SER A 34 9.70 9.37 2.06
C SER A 34 10.49 8.15 2.49
N GLY A 35 10.39 7.08 1.71
CA GLY A 35 11.09 5.86 2.08
C GLY A 35 10.31 4.94 2.98
N GLU A 36 9.09 5.33 3.36
CA GLU A 36 8.31 4.46 4.20
C GLU A 36 7.86 3.23 3.46
N LEU A 37 7.70 3.34 2.17
CA LEU A 37 7.32 2.20 1.37
C LEU A 37 8.42 2.03 0.34
N LYS A 38 9.07 0.90 0.34
CA LYS A 38 10.17 0.69 -0.55
C LYS A 38 9.74 0.21 -1.90
N ALA A 39 10.38 0.71 -2.91
CA ALA A 39 10.03 0.34 -4.27
C ALA A 39 11.24 -0.22 -4.98
N ILE A 40 10.98 -0.89 -6.05
CA ILE A 40 11.99 -1.48 -6.88
C ILE A 40 11.90 -0.88 -8.25
N LYS A 41 13.01 -0.46 -8.79
CA LYS A 41 13.01 0.04 -10.13
C LYS A 41 13.39 -1.06 -11.05
N LEU A 42 12.59 -1.29 -12.05
CA LEU A 42 12.90 -2.32 -12.99
C LEU A 42 12.79 -1.68 -14.35
N GLY A 43 13.90 -1.36 -14.95
CA GLY A 43 13.88 -0.62 -16.19
C GLY A 43 13.33 0.76 -15.91
N LYS A 44 12.32 1.14 -16.63
CA LYS A 44 11.73 2.42 -16.41
C LYS A 44 10.54 2.38 -15.51
N ARG A 45 10.20 1.23 -15.01
CA ARG A 45 9.02 1.11 -14.22
C ARG A 45 9.32 0.96 -12.76
N THR A 46 8.41 1.39 -11.95
CA THR A 46 8.54 1.29 -10.51
C THR A 46 7.55 0.26 -10.02
N TYR A 47 8.04 -0.66 -9.23
CA TYR A 47 7.19 -1.68 -8.65
C TYR A 47 7.35 -1.69 -7.14
N ILE A 48 6.35 -2.17 -6.47
CA ILE A 48 6.39 -2.29 -5.03
C ILE A 48 6.37 -3.79 -4.74
N ALA A 49 7.37 -4.28 -4.07
CA ALA A 49 7.40 -5.69 -3.74
C ALA A 49 6.28 -5.98 -2.77
N ARG A 50 5.63 -7.11 -2.95
CA ARG A 50 4.54 -7.46 -2.06
C ARG A 50 5.03 -7.54 -0.62
N GLU A 51 6.23 -8.01 -0.42
CA GLU A 51 6.77 -8.06 0.90
C GLU A 51 6.89 -6.68 1.51
N ALA A 52 7.30 -5.71 0.71
CA ALA A 52 7.43 -4.35 1.21
C ALA A 52 6.07 -3.79 1.57
N ALA A 53 5.06 -4.11 0.77
CA ALA A 53 3.71 -3.64 1.06
C ALA A 53 3.20 -4.25 2.35
N GLU A 54 3.46 -5.53 2.54
CA GLU A 54 3.01 -6.20 3.74
C GLU A 54 3.73 -5.65 4.97
N ASP A 55 5.01 -5.38 4.84
CA ASP A 55 5.74 -4.82 5.96
C ASP A 55 5.25 -3.42 6.28
N TRP A 56 4.95 -2.66 5.25
CA TRP A 56 4.44 -1.32 5.47
C TRP A 56 3.14 -1.37 6.26
N VAL A 57 2.27 -2.31 5.93
CA VAL A 57 1.01 -2.42 6.64
C VAL A 57 1.25 -2.70 8.11
N LYS A 58 2.28 -3.47 8.41
CA LYS A 58 2.55 -3.79 9.79
C LYS A 58 3.05 -2.62 10.59
N THR A 59 3.52 -1.59 9.93
CA THR A 59 4.01 -0.43 10.65
C THR A 59 2.91 0.56 10.97
N LEU A 60 1.72 0.33 10.44
CA LEU A 60 0.67 1.31 10.65
C LEU A 60 0.05 1.16 12.03
N PRO A 61 -0.33 2.27 12.60
CA PRO A 61 -0.94 2.17 13.92
C PRO A 61 -2.31 1.54 13.80
N ARG A 62 -2.73 0.82 14.80
CA ARG A 62 -3.97 0.21 14.77
C ARG A 62 -4.90 0.98 15.58
N TYR A 63 -6.07 1.22 15.07
CA TYR A 63 -7.07 1.88 15.83
C TYR A 63 -7.94 0.81 16.43
N GLU A 64 -8.27 0.97 17.69
CA GLU A 64 -9.12 0.04 18.27
C GLU A 64 -10.43 0.58 18.24
N LEU A 65 -11.28 0.00 17.52
CA LEU A 65 -12.58 0.48 17.34
C LEU A 65 -13.30 0.57 18.61
N GLY A 66 -14.08 1.45 18.76
CA GLY A 66 -14.86 1.59 19.91
C GLY A 66 -14.22 2.35 20.95
N LEU A 67 -13.06 2.69 20.73
CA LEU A 67 -12.48 3.31 21.65
C LEU A 67 -12.76 4.59 21.56
N LYS A 68 -12.36 5.46 21.65
CA LYS A 68 -12.61 6.64 21.63
C LYS A 68 -12.91 7.20 20.44
N HIS A 69 -12.41 8.02 19.89
CA HIS A 69 -12.85 8.56 18.69
C HIS A 69 -11.93 8.25 17.61
N VAL A 70 -12.37 8.34 16.41
CA VAL A 70 -11.58 8.09 15.27
C VAL A 70 -11.43 9.39 14.58
N PRO A 71 -10.25 9.81 14.29
CA PRO A 71 -9.99 11.14 13.77
C PRO A 71 -10.74 11.48 12.50
N TRP A 72 -11.00 10.52 11.65
CA TRP A 72 -11.65 10.84 10.41
C TRP A 72 -13.14 10.85 10.51
N LYS A 73 -13.65 10.44 11.65
CA LYS A 73 -15.02 10.39 11.72
C LYS A 73 -15.51 11.59 12.33
N ARG A 74 -16.33 12.24 11.78
CA ARG A 74 -16.76 13.40 12.34
C ARG A 74 -18.01 13.55 12.36
#